data_2a9e4d5cbeb2df68645a2ab1fff4bdf7
#
_entry.id   2a9e4d5cbeb2df68645a2ab1fff4bdf7
#
_cell.length_a   1.000
_cell.length_b   1.000
_cell.length_c   1.000
_cell.angle_alpha   90.00
_cell.angle_beta   90.00
_cell.angle_gamma   90.00
#
_symmetry.space_group_name_H-M   'P 1'
#
loop_
_entity.id
_entity.type
_entity.pdbx_description
1 polymer ?
#
loop_
_entity_poly.entity_id
_entity_poly.type
_entity_poly.pdbx_seq_one_letter_code
_entity_poly.pdbx_strand_id
1 'polypeptide(L)' 'MSDEKIVELEEKIAFLQNMIDELNMVVFRQGEKLEKLNLKLKDTHDKFLNQSESISVQNEALDDKPPHY' A
#
# COMPACT_ATOMS: atom_id res chain seq x y z
N MET A 1 -38.92 22.40 13.38
CA MET A 1 -37.74 23.06 12.88
C MET A 1 -38.11 24.14 11.87
N SER A 2 -37.36 25.19 11.83
CA SER A 2 -37.62 26.22 10.85
C SER A 2 -37.07 25.79 9.49
N ASP A 3 -37.60 26.37 8.45
CA ASP A 3 -37.14 26.07 7.09
C ASP A 3 -35.67 26.41 6.92
N GLU A 4 -35.23 27.48 7.58
CA GLU A 4 -33.83 27.88 7.52
C GLU A 4 -32.94 26.80 8.10
N LYS A 5 -33.34 26.21 9.19
CA LYS A 5 -32.55 25.15 9.82
C LYS A 5 -32.51 23.89 8.98
N ILE A 6 -33.61 23.62 8.31
CA ILE A 6 -33.66 22.48 7.41
C ILE A 6 -32.70 22.67 6.25
N VAL A 7 -32.68 23.87 5.68
CA VAL A 7 -31.75 24.17 4.58
C VAL A 7 -30.31 24.08 5.07
N GLU A 8 -30.02 24.60 6.26
CA GLU A 8 -28.70 24.48 6.84
C GLU A 8 -28.26 23.03 6.99
N LEU A 9 -29.16 22.21 7.47
CA LEU A 9 -28.85 20.78 7.62
C LEU A 9 -28.64 20.11 6.29
N GLU A 10 -29.45 20.46 5.31
CA GLU A 10 -29.28 19.92 3.97
C GLU A 10 -27.93 20.29 3.39
N GLU A 11 -27.51 21.52 3.60
CA GLU A 11 -26.20 21.96 3.13
C GLU A 11 -25.09 21.21 3.81
N LYS A 12 -25.22 20.99 5.10
CA LYS A 12 -24.22 20.23 5.86
C LYS A 12 -24.17 18.80 5.40
N ILE A 13 -25.33 18.22 5.11
CA ILE A 13 -25.37 16.84 4.61
C ILE A 13 -24.67 16.75 3.27
N ALA A 14 -24.93 17.71 2.40
CA ALA A 14 -24.31 17.73 1.08
C ALA A 14 -22.78 17.86 1.21
N PHE A 15 -22.35 18.71 2.12
CA PHE A 15 -20.93 18.89 2.38
C PHE A 15 -20.30 17.60 2.88
N LEU A 16 -20.96 16.94 3.81
CA LEU A 16 -20.46 15.69 4.36
C LEU A 16 -20.42 14.59 3.31
N GLN A 17 -21.41 14.54 2.46
CA GLN A 17 -21.45 13.58 1.36
C GLN A 17 -20.25 13.79 0.44
N ASN A 18 -19.94 15.04 0.13
CA ASN A 18 -18.78 15.33 -0.70
C ASN A 18 -17.51 14.89 -0.02
N MET A 19 -17.39 15.11 1.28
CA MET A 19 -16.23 14.67 2.02
C MET A 19 -16.09 13.15 2.00
N ILE A 20 -17.19 12.46 2.13
CA ILE A 20 -17.17 11.00 2.10
C ILE A 20 -16.72 10.51 0.73
N ASP A 21 -17.22 11.15 -0.33
CA ASP A 21 -16.81 10.80 -1.68
C ASP A 21 -15.31 11.00 -1.86
N GLU A 22 -14.79 12.11 -1.38
CA GLU A 22 -13.37 12.38 -1.47
C GLU A 22 -12.55 11.37 -0.68
N LEU A 23 -13.02 11.05 0.52
CA LEU A 23 -12.35 10.04 1.34
C LEU A 23 -12.34 8.69 0.66
N ASN A 24 -13.46 8.32 0.04
CA ASN A 24 -13.54 7.08 -0.69
C ASN A 24 -12.52 7.04 -1.82
N MET A 25 -12.33 8.14 -2.50
CA MET A 25 -11.35 8.22 -3.57
C MET A 25 -9.94 8.08 -3.03
N VAL A 26 -9.68 8.73 -1.88
CA VAL A 26 -8.36 8.64 -1.25
C VAL A 26 -8.08 7.20 -0.81
N VAL A 27 -9.07 6.56 -0.19
CA VAL A 27 -8.92 5.19 0.26
C VAL A 27 -8.67 4.26 -0.92
N PHE A 28 -9.37 4.49 -2.01
CA PHE A 28 -9.20 3.69 -3.21
C PHE A 28 -7.78 3.85 -3.77
N ARG A 29 -7.29 5.07 -3.85
CA ARG A 29 -5.93 5.33 -4.33
C ARG A 29 -4.88 4.70 -3.42
N GLN A 30 -5.10 4.80 -2.13
CA GLN A 30 -4.19 4.19 -1.17
C GLN A 30 -4.18 2.68 -1.30
N GLY A 31 -5.35 2.11 -1.54
CA GLY A 31 -5.44 0.68 -1.79
C GLY A 31 -4.64 0.26 -3.00
N GLU A 32 -4.72 1.03 -4.06
CA GLU A 32 -3.95 0.76 -5.27
C GLU A 32 -2.46 0.86 -5.02
N LYS A 33 -2.05 1.88 -4.27
CA LYS A 33 -0.65 2.06 -3.94
C LYS A 33 -0.13 0.92 -3.10
N LEU A 34 -0.93 0.48 -2.14
CA LEU A 34 -0.54 -0.63 -1.29
C LEU A 34 -0.40 -1.91 -2.10
N GLU A 35 -1.29 -2.12 -3.05
CA GLU A 35 -1.21 -3.29 -3.90
C GLU A 35 0.05 -3.26 -4.74
N LYS A 36 0.36 -2.12 -5.33
CA LYS A 36 1.57 -1.96 -6.11
C LYS A 36 2.81 -2.18 -5.27
N LEU A 37 2.78 -1.65 -4.06
CA LEU A 37 3.90 -1.80 -3.14
C LEU A 37 4.07 -3.26 -2.75
N ASN A 38 2.98 -3.95 -2.50
CA ASN A 38 3.01 -5.37 -2.18
C ASN A 38 3.62 -6.17 -3.32
N LEU A 39 3.22 -5.86 -4.54
CA LEU A 39 3.76 -6.56 -5.70
C LEU A 39 5.25 -6.29 -5.85
N LYS A 40 5.66 -5.06 -5.60
CA LYS A 40 7.06 -4.70 -5.66
C LYS A 40 7.86 -5.43 -4.59
N LEU A 41 7.31 -5.49 -3.39
CA LEU A 41 7.97 -6.19 -2.30
C LEU A 41 8.13 -7.66 -2.61
N LYS A 42 7.08 -8.25 -3.15
CA LYS A 42 7.12 -9.66 -3.50
C LYS A 42 8.16 -9.91 -4.58
N ASP A 43 8.17 -9.05 -5.59
CA ASP A 43 9.13 -9.16 -6.67
C ASP A 43 10.56 -9.00 -6.16
N THR A 44 10.78 -8.04 -5.31
CA THR A 44 12.08 -7.80 -4.71
C THR A 44 12.50 -8.98 -3.84
N HIS A 45 11.56 -9.52 -3.10
CA HIS A 45 11.81 -10.66 -2.24
C HIS A 45 12.22 -11.88 -3.07
N ASP A 46 11.50 -12.12 -4.16
CA ASP A 46 11.80 -13.22 -5.05
C ASP A 46 13.18 -13.07 -5.68
N LYS A 47 13.50 -11.86 -6.08
CA LYS A 47 14.81 -11.58 -6.65
C LYS A 47 15.91 -11.78 -5.63
N PHE A 48 15.65 -11.35 -4.41
CA PHE A 48 16.61 -11.52 -3.34
C PHE A 48 16.85 -13.00 -3.05
N LEU A 49 15.79 -13.78 -3.01
CA LEU A 49 15.92 -15.21 -2.79
C LEU A 49 16.69 -15.88 -3.92
N ASN A 50 16.43 -15.49 -5.15
CA ASN A 50 17.15 -16.05 -6.29
C ASN A 50 18.63 -15.69 -6.23
N GLN A 51 18.94 -14.47 -5.88
CA GLN A 51 20.31 -14.05 -5.75
C GLN A 51 21.01 -14.77 -4.60
N SER A 52 20.27 -14.93 -3.51
CA SER A 52 20.79 -15.61 -2.35
C SER A 52 21.14 -17.06 -2.69
N GLU A 53 20.28 -17.72 -3.44
CA GLU A 53 20.54 -19.09 -3.87
C GLU A 53 21.74 -19.16 -4.78
N SER A 54 21.83 -18.24 -5.73
CA SER A 54 22.96 -18.20 -6.62
C SER A 54 24.27 -17.96 -5.86
N ILE A 55 24.23 -17.02 -4.95
CA ILE A 55 25.40 -16.71 -4.14
C ILE A 55 25.78 -17.89 -3.27
N SER A 56 24.78 -18.54 -2.69
CA SER A 56 25.04 -19.70 -1.85
C SER A 56 25.71 -20.80 -2.63
N VAL A 57 25.25 -21.06 -3.82
CA VAL A 57 25.84 -22.10 -4.65
C VAL A 57 27.29 -21.74 -4.97
N GLN A 58 27.51 -20.49 -5.33
CA GLN A 58 28.86 -20.04 -5.63
C GLN A 58 29.76 -20.09 -4.39
N ASN A 59 29.19 -19.69 -3.26
CA ASN A 59 29.95 -19.63 -2.03
C ASN A 59 30.25 -21.01 -1.46
N GLU A 60 29.46 -21.97 -1.80
CA GLU A 60 29.75 -23.33 -1.37
C GLU A 60 31.07 -23.78 -1.94
N ALA A 61 31.31 -23.38 -3.16
CA ALA A 61 32.58 -23.67 -3.75
C ALA A 61 33.71 -22.91 -3.07
N LEU A 62 33.40 -21.70 -2.69
CA LEU A 62 34.37 -20.86 -2.01
C LEU A 62 34.37 -21.05 -0.54
N ASP A 63 33.29 -21.50 -0.07
CA ASP A 63 33.27 -21.75 1.24
C ASP A 63 33.00 -20.80 2.17
N ASP A 64 32.94 -20.54 2.72
CA ASP A 64 32.71 -19.76 3.66
C ASP A 64 31.88 -18.95 3.72
N LYS A 65 31.42 -18.69 3.82
CA LYS A 65 30.57 -17.97 4.02
C LYS A 65 30.19 -17.40 4.93
N PRO A 66 29.93 -16.70 5.02
CA PRO A 66 29.66 -16.03 5.97
C PRO A 66 28.41 -15.78 6.15
N PRO A 67 28.09 -15.67 6.80
CA PRO A 67 26.90 -15.61 7.14
C PRO A 67 26.33 -14.44 7.07
N HIS A 68 26.05 -14.02 7.14
CA HIS A 68 25.49 -13.06 7.12
C HIS A 68 24.57 -12.98 7.67
N TYR A 69 24.25 -12.80 7.77
CA TYR A 69 23.35 -12.66 8.39
C TYR A 69 22.97 -11.77 8.33
#